data_fd0d7edb0aea88a0bf4dd1cebc3d2d5f
#
_entry.id   fd0d7edb0aea88a0bf4dd1cebc3d2d5f
#
_cell.length_a   1.000
_cell.length_b   1.000
_cell.length_c   1.000
_cell.angle_alpha   90.00
_cell.angle_beta   90.00
_cell.angle_gamma   90.00
#
_symmetry.space_group_name_H-M   'P 1'
#
loop_
_entity.id
_entity.type
_entity.pdbx_description
1 polymer ?
#
loop_
_entity_poly.entity_id
_entity_poly.type
_entity_poly.pdbx_seq_one_letter_code
_entity_poly.pdbx_strand_id
1 'polypeptide(L)'
;MISWSSLYHVVEAMMPLYAAMALGYASVRKKAFTPEQCAGINHFVALLAVPLLIFRMISSNNPYTMNIRFLAADTLQKVIILAALAAWARFSKNGSIAWVITLFSLATLPNTVLMGVPVLRGMYGPMSENLMVQIVVLQFVVWYVLVVFLFEYMAAQNAFMEQQLMPPPQANGSHSVDILAVNADGSDPDVSIAQEETTRPSGMLILCQLLAWACTFMARRKKFITCGYYLAVLAMVMRFLIGPIVMLVSSFAVGLHGVFLNVGVVQAALPLAVLSFVYAEEYNVHPDIMSTGVIMGIFISVPLTILYYVLLGLRR
;
A
#
# COMPACT_ATOMS: atom_id res chain seq x y z
N MET A 1 4.83 -16.27 27.63
CA MET A 1 6.10 -16.68 26.98
C MET A 1 5.85 -16.80 25.49
N ILE A 2 6.63 -16.09 24.69
CA ILE A 2 6.55 -16.21 23.22
C ILE A 2 7.14 -17.56 22.87
N SER A 3 6.34 -18.40 22.21
CA SER A 3 6.80 -19.73 21.79
C SER A 3 7.75 -19.59 20.60
N TRP A 4 8.84 -20.34 20.60
CA TRP A 4 9.70 -20.53 19.42
C TRP A 4 8.90 -20.96 18.18
N SER A 5 7.81 -21.68 18.38
CA SER A 5 6.85 -22.07 17.36
C SER A 5 6.19 -20.85 16.68
N SER A 6 5.82 -19.80 17.42
CA SER A 6 5.23 -18.59 16.81
C SER A 6 6.24 -17.83 15.94
N LEU A 7 7.50 -17.77 16.37
CA LEU A 7 8.56 -17.15 15.57
C LEU A 7 8.83 -17.94 14.28
N TYR A 8 8.85 -19.27 14.39
CA TYR A 8 9.00 -20.16 13.22
C TYR A 8 7.88 -19.95 12.21
N HIS A 9 6.61 -19.88 12.65
CA HIS A 9 5.46 -19.63 11.77
C HIS A 9 5.50 -18.27 11.08
N VAL A 10 6.05 -17.24 11.73
CA VAL A 10 6.26 -15.93 11.09
C VAL A 10 7.29 -16.01 9.98
N VAL A 11 8.43 -16.66 10.25
CA VAL A 11 9.48 -16.85 9.24
C VAL A 11 8.96 -17.69 8.08
N GLU A 12 8.26 -18.81 8.36
CA GLU A 12 7.64 -19.67 7.35
C GLU A 12 6.64 -18.89 6.48
N ALA A 13 5.80 -18.05 7.08
CA ALA A 13 4.84 -17.22 6.36
C ALA A 13 5.51 -16.16 5.45
N MET A 14 6.71 -15.72 5.80
CA MET A 14 7.44 -14.70 5.06
C MET A 14 8.38 -15.27 3.97
N MET A 15 8.74 -16.52 4.07
CA MET A 15 9.66 -17.18 3.10
C MET A 15 9.19 -17.07 1.65
N PRO A 16 7.91 -17.31 1.30
CA PRO A 16 7.46 -17.18 -0.08
C PRO A 16 7.60 -15.75 -0.62
N LEU A 17 7.37 -14.73 0.23
CA LEU A 17 7.52 -13.33 -0.14
C LEU A 17 8.97 -12.99 -0.50
N TYR A 18 9.92 -13.34 0.37
CA TYR A 18 11.34 -13.06 0.11
C TYR A 18 11.89 -13.90 -1.03
N ALA A 19 11.45 -15.17 -1.18
CA ALA A 19 11.81 -16.01 -2.31
C ALA A 19 11.34 -15.41 -3.64
N ALA A 20 10.10 -14.92 -3.71
CA ALA A 20 9.56 -14.25 -4.88
C ALA A 20 10.34 -12.97 -5.23
N MET A 21 10.69 -12.17 -4.21
CA MET A 21 11.51 -10.97 -4.41
C MET A 21 12.91 -11.31 -4.93
N ALA A 22 13.55 -12.33 -4.37
CA ALA A 22 14.88 -12.78 -4.80
C ALA A 22 14.85 -13.31 -6.24
N LEU A 23 13.82 -14.10 -6.59
CA LEU A 23 13.59 -14.60 -7.95
C LEU A 23 13.34 -13.46 -8.95
N GLY A 24 12.51 -12.48 -8.59
CA GLY A 24 12.27 -11.29 -9.41
C GLY A 24 13.54 -10.50 -9.67
N TYR A 25 14.34 -10.26 -8.62
CA TYR A 25 15.64 -9.60 -8.75
C TYR A 25 16.61 -10.40 -9.65
N ALA A 26 16.73 -11.70 -9.43
CA ALA A 26 17.60 -12.56 -10.21
C ALA A 26 17.19 -12.63 -11.68
N SER A 27 15.89 -12.65 -11.97
CA SER A 27 15.33 -12.69 -13.32
C SER A 27 15.68 -11.43 -14.12
N VAL A 28 15.56 -10.25 -13.50
CA VAL A 28 15.97 -8.98 -14.13
C VAL A 28 17.47 -8.91 -14.33
N ARG A 29 18.25 -9.31 -13.30
CA ARG A 29 19.72 -9.28 -13.38
C ARG A 29 20.27 -10.24 -14.44
N LYS A 30 19.64 -11.39 -14.61
CA LYS A 30 19.98 -12.39 -15.66
C LYS A 30 19.40 -12.04 -17.02
N LYS A 31 18.72 -10.88 -17.16
CA LYS A 31 18.05 -10.42 -18.39
C LYS A 31 16.99 -11.41 -18.91
N ALA A 32 16.40 -12.21 -18.04
CA ALA A 32 15.27 -13.07 -18.38
C ALA A 32 14.01 -12.26 -18.70
N PHE A 33 13.86 -11.09 -18.05
CA PHE A 33 12.83 -10.10 -18.35
C PHE A 33 13.47 -8.75 -18.65
N THR A 34 12.96 -8.07 -19.67
CA THR A 34 13.32 -6.67 -19.93
C THR A 34 12.54 -5.73 -19.01
N PRO A 35 13.04 -4.50 -18.76
CA PRO A 35 12.29 -3.51 -17.98
C PRO A 35 10.89 -3.22 -18.52
N GLU A 36 10.70 -3.26 -19.83
CA GLU A 36 9.42 -3.03 -20.52
C GLU A 36 8.44 -4.18 -20.27
N GLN A 37 8.91 -5.42 -20.36
CA GLN A 37 8.11 -6.60 -20.01
C GLN A 37 7.68 -6.58 -18.52
N CYS A 38 8.59 -6.20 -17.64
CA CYS A 38 8.26 -6.03 -16.21
C CYS A 38 7.19 -4.95 -16.01
N ALA A 39 7.28 -3.82 -16.71
CA ALA A 39 6.28 -2.76 -16.66
C ALA A 39 4.92 -3.25 -17.16
N GLY A 40 4.87 -3.99 -18.28
CA GLY A 40 3.65 -4.60 -18.79
C GLY A 40 3.01 -5.60 -17.82
N ILE A 41 3.80 -6.48 -17.21
CA ILE A 41 3.33 -7.43 -16.19
C ILE A 41 2.77 -6.67 -14.98
N ASN A 42 3.45 -5.61 -14.53
CA ASN A 42 2.99 -4.80 -13.41
C ASN A 42 1.67 -4.08 -13.71
N HIS A 43 1.53 -3.55 -14.91
CA HIS A 43 0.29 -2.91 -15.38
C HIS A 43 -0.87 -3.92 -15.41
N PHE A 44 -0.66 -5.11 -15.96
CA PHE A 44 -1.65 -6.19 -15.96
C PHE A 44 -2.07 -6.57 -14.53
N VAL A 45 -1.08 -6.74 -13.63
CA VAL A 45 -1.35 -7.08 -12.23
C VAL A 45 -2.14 -5.96 -11.53
N ALA A 46 -1.76 -4.70 -11.74
CA ALA A 46 -2.44 -3.56 -11.14
C ALA A 46 -3.88 -3.39 -11.67
N LEU A 47 -4.08 -3.58 -12.97
CA LEU A 47 -5.36 -3.34 -13.63
C LEU A 47 -6.36 -4.49 -13.45
N LEU A 48 -5.91 -5.73 -13.44
CA LEU A 48 -6.78 -6.92 -13.42
C LEU A 48 -6.64 -7.76 -12.16
N ALA A 49 -5.42 -8.16 -11.80
CA ALA A 49 -5.23 -9.13 -10.71
C ALA A 49 -5.56 -8.52 -9.34
N VAL A 50 -5.16 -7.26 -9.08
CA VAL A 50 -5.43 -6.57 -7.81
C VAL A 50 -6.93 -6.32 -7.61
N PRO A 51 -7.69 -5.74 -8.55
CA PRO A 51 -9.13 -5.57 -8.41
C PRO A 51 -9.89 -6.88 -8.18
N LEU A 52 -9.54 -7.95 -8.91
CA LEU A 52 -10.16 -9.26 -8.73
C LEU A 52 -9.88 -9.86 -7.34
N LEU A 53 -8.64 -9.73 -6.85
CA LEU A 53 -8.28 -10.17 -5.51
C LEU A 53 -9.05 -9.40 -4.44
N ILE A 54 -9.14 -8.08 -4.59
CA ILE A 54 -9.89 -7.20 -3.68
C ILE A 54 -11.36 -7.55 -3.71
N PHE A 55 -11.95 -7.71 -4.89
CA PHE A 55 -13.36 -8.11 -5.04
C PHE A 55 -13.63 -9.44 -4.33
N ARG A 56 -12.76 -10.43 -4.53
CA ARG A 56 -12.85 -11.71 -3.82
C ARG A 56 -12.77 -11.55 -2.30
N MET A 57 -11.84 -10.72 -1.80
CA MET A 57 -11.71 -10.47 -0.36
C MET A 57 -12.94 -9.77 0.22
N ILE A 58 -13.50 -8.82 -0.52
CA ILE A 58 -14.73 -8.12 -0.11
C ILE A 58 -15.92 -9.07 -0.12
N SER A 59 -16.11 -9.85 -1.18
CA SER A 59 -17.23 -10.79 -1.32
C SER A 59 -17.19 -11.94 -0.32
N SER A 60 -16.01 -12.34 0.10
CA SER A 60 -15.83 -13.40 1.11
C SER A 60 -15.99 -12.92 2.55
N ASN A 61 -16.08 -11.62 2.77
CA ASN A 61 -16.18 -11.04 4.10
C ASN A 61 -17.62 -10.66 4.43
N ASN A 62 -18.11 -11.11 5.58
CA ASN A 62 -19.45 -10.74 6.05
C ASN A 62 -19.36 -9.40 6.80
N PRO A 63 -19.94 -8.30 6.27
CA PRO A 63 -19.86 -6.98 6.90
C PRO A 63 -20.54 -6.92 8.27
N TYR A 64 -21.49 -7.83 8.56
CA TYR A 64 -22.20 -7.87 9.85
C TYR A 64 -21.37 -8.50 10.98
N THR A 65 -20.28 -9.20 10.66
CA THR A 65 -19.37 -9.80 11.66
C THR A 65 -18.11 -8.97 11.89
N MET A 66 -18.04 -7.77 11.31
CA MET A 66 -16.89 -6.89 11.47
C MET A 66 -16.73 -6.36 12.89
N ASN A 67 -15.48 -6.29 13.37
CA ASN A 67 -15.17 -5.71 14.66
C ASN A 67 -15.12 -4.17 14.55
N ILE A 68 -16.26 -3.53 14.82
CA ILE A 68 -16.41 -2.06 14.68
C ILE A 68 -15.39 -1.30 15.53
N ARG A 69 -15.05 -1.76 16.73
CA ARG A 69 -14.05 -1.08 17.58
C ARG A 69 -12.65 -1.13 16.95
N PHE A 70 -12.30 -2.26 16.36
CA PHE A 70 -11.01 -2.41 15.68
C PHE A 70 -10.91 -1.52 14.43
N LEU A 71 -11.98 -1.47 13.64
CA LEU A 71 -12.07 -0.58 12.47
C LEU A 71 -12.09 0.90 12.88
N ALA A 72 -12.77 1.23 13.98
CA ALA A 72 -12.80 2.59 14.51
C ALA A 72 -11.41 3.05 14.98
N ALA A 73 -10.62 2.18 15.61
CA ALA A 73 -9.25 2.50 16.01
C ALA A 73 -8.34 2.77 14.81
N ASP A 74 -8.43 1.93 13.75
CA ASP A 74 -7.68 2.12 12.50
C ASP A 74 -8.10 3.41 11.78
N THR A 75 -9.40 3.68 11.72
CA THR A 75 -9.95 4.92 11.15
C THR A 75 -9.49 6.14 11.94
N LEU A 76 -9.56 6.10 13.26
CA LEU A 76 -9.14 7.19 14.13
C LEU A 76 -7.65 7.50 13.98
N GLN A 77 -6.79 6.48 13.88
CA GLN A 77 -5.37 6.65 13.59
C GLN A 77 -5.17 7.47 12.31
N LYS A 78 -5.84 7.09 11.23
CA LYS A 78 -5.68 7.72 9.92
C LYS A 78 -6.23 9.15 9.90
N VAL A 79 -7.36 9.37 10.56
CA VAL A 79 -7.97 10.71 10.70
C VAL A 79 -7.06 11.63 11.53
N ILE A 80 -6.50 11.16 12.64
CA ILE A 80 -5.58 11.96 13.47
C ILE A 80 -4.34 12.37 12.65
N ILE A 81 -3.73 11.43 11.92
CA ILE A 81 -2.55 11.71 11.12
C ILE A 81 -2.89 12.67 9.98
N LEU A 82 -4.01 12.46 9.28
CA LEU A 82 -4.45 13.34 8.20
C LEU A 82 -4.72 14.76 8.72
N ALA A 83 -5.43 14.89 9.83
CA ALA A 83 -5.72 16.19 10.45
C ALA A 83 -4.45 16.93 10.89
N ALA A 84 -3.50 16.21 11.51
CA ALA A 84 -2.21 16.77 11.91
C ALA A 84 -1.39 17.25 10.71
N LEU A 85 -1.34 16.46 9.63
CA LEU A 85 -0.64 16.83 8.39
C LEU A 85 -1.33 17.98 7.65
N ALA A 86 -2.66 18.01 7.61
CA ALA A 86 -3.43 19.10 7.03
C ALA A 86 -3.22 20.42 7.81
N ALA A 87 -3.23 20.35 9.14
CA ALA A 87 -2.90 21.49 9.99
C ALA A 87 -1.45 21.97 9.75
N TRP A 88 -0.49 21.03 9.71
CA TRP A 88 0.89 21.38 9.38
C TRP A 88 1.01 22.05 8.01
N ALA A 89 0.35 21.53 6.99
CA ALA A 89 0.37 22.11 5.65
C ALA A 89 -0.27 23.51 5.61
N ARG A 90 -1.29 23.75 6.44
CA ARG A 90 -1.98 25.06 6.50
C ARG A 90 -1.18 26.15 7.21
N PHE A 91 -0.41 25.77 8.25
CA PHE A 91 0.31 26.72 9.10
C PHE A 91 1.80 26.83 8.77
N SER A 92 2.39 25.87 8.06
CA SER A 92 3.80 25.85 7.69
C SER A 92 4.01 26.51 6.33
N LYS A 93 5.07 27.32 6.20
CA LYS A 93 5.49 27.90 4.91
C LYS A 93 5.96 26.84 3.91
N ASN A 94 6.40 25.69 4.39
CA ASN A 94 6.89 24.56 3.58
C ASN A 94 5.83 23.47 3.39
N GLY A 95 4.60 23.70 3.87
CA GLY A 95 3.51 22.75 3.75
C GLY A 95 2.96 22.73 2.32
N SER A 96 2.89 21.56 1.72
CA SER A 96 2.23 21.35 0.43
C SER A 96 1.36 20.09 0.47
N ILE A 97 0.37 20.06 -0.40
CA ILE A 97 -0.52 18.89 -0.51
C ILE A 97 0.26 17.63 -0.94
N ALA A 98 1.29 17.80 -1.77
CA ALA A 98 2.18 16.71 -2.17
C ALA A 98 2.86 16.06 -0.96
N TRP A 99 3.35 16.86 -0.01
CA TRP A 99 3.92 16.35 1.24
C TRP A 99 2.88 15.72 2.16
N VAL A 100 1.66 16.28 2.21
CA VAL A 100 0.56 15.66 2.99
C VAL A 100 0.27 14.26 2.48
N ILE A 101 0.09 14.10 1.17
CA ILE A 101 -0.18 12.79 0.55
C ILE A 101 0.97 11.81 0.82
N THR A 102 2.22 12.26 0.65
CA THR A 102 3.40 11.41 0.86
C THR A 102 3.52 10.95 2.31
N LEU A 103 3.48 11.85 3.28
CA LEU A 103 3.64 11.53 4.70
C LEU A 103 2.43 10.76 5.23
N PHE A 104 1.21 11.05 4.77
CA PHE A 104 0.02 10.29 5.10
C PHE A 104 0.14 8.85 4.60
N SER A 105 0.50 8.65 3.35
CA SER A 105 0.69 7.32 2.77
C SER A 105 1.76 6.53 3.51
N LEU A 106 2.92 7.16 3.79
CA LEU A 106 4.00 6.55 4.56
C LEU A 106 3.54 6.10 5.96
N ALA A 107 2.79 6.93 6.67
CA ALA A 107 2.42 6.65 8.06
C ALA A 107 1.24 5.66 8.17
N THR A 108 0.31 5.63 7.19
CA THR A 108 -1.02 5.03 7.38
C THR A 108 -1.39 3.89 6.45
N LEU A 109 -0.71 3.73 5.31
CA LEU A 109 -1.06 2.70 4.31
C LEU A 109 -0.12 1.49 4.37
N PRO A 110 -0.40 0.50 5.24
CA PRO A 110 0.42 -0.71 5.34
C PRO A 110 0.19 -1.66 4.17
N ASN A 111 1.18 -2.50 3.91
CA ASN A 111 1.08 -3.64 3.00
C ASN A 111 0.31 -4.79 3.68
N THR A 112 -0.99 -4.59 3.84
CA THR A 112 -1.86 -5.47 4.62
C THR A 112 -2.08 -6.81 3.92
N VAL A 113 -2.29 -6.79 2.59
CA VAL A 113 -2.62 -7.99 1.81
C VAL A 113 -1.43 -8.93 1.72
N LEU A 114 -0.27 -8.43 1.27
CA LEU A 114 0.87 -9.29 0.94
C LEU A 114 1.68 -9.69 2.17
N MET A 115 1.79 -8.80 3.17
CA MET A 115 2.55 -9.07 4.38
C MET A 115 1.69 -9.16 5.63
N GLY A 116 0.67 -8.32 5.77
CA GLY A 116 -0.13 -8.23 6.98
C GLY A 116 -0.87 -9.53 7.28
N VAL A 117 -1.61 -10.05 6.31
CA VAL A 117 -2.38 -11.30 6.49
C VAL A 117 -1.48 -12.47 6.91
N PRO A 118 -0.42 -12.83 6.17
CA PRO A 118 0.42 -13.97 6.55
C PRO A 118 1.19 -13.77 7.85
N VAL A 119 1.75 -12.57 8.09
CA VAL A 119 2.53 -12.28 9.29
C VAL A 119 1.66 -12.35 10.55
N LEU A 120 0.52 -11.68 10.54
CA LEU A 120 -0.35 -11.62 11.71
C LEU A 120 -1.04 -12.95 11.97
N ARG A 121 -1.38 -13.72 10.92
CA ARG A 121 -1.84 -15.10 11.07
C ARG A 121 -0.79 -15.97 11.74
N GLY A 122 0.49 -15.83 11.37
CA GLY A 122 1.60 -16.53 12.03
C GLY A 122 1.79 -16.16 13.49
N MET A 123 1.55 -14.87 13.85
CA MET A 123 1.74 -14.36 15.22
C MET A 123 0.54 -14.62 16.14
N TYR A 124 -0.68 -14.42 15.66
CA TYR A 124 -1.90 -14.38 16.48
C TYR A 124 -2.97 -15.40 16.05
N GLY A 125 -2.68 -16.21 15.03
CA GLY A 125 -3.59 -17.25 14.55
C GLY A 125 -4.70 -16.77 13.61
N PRO A 126 -5.69 -17.64 13.29
CA PRO A 126 -6.72 -17.37 12.27
C PRO A 126 -7.62 -16.16 12.56
N MET A 127 -7.81 -15.82 13.84
CA MET A 127 -8.61 -14.66 14.24
C MET A 127 -8.02 -13.35 13.69
N SER A 128 -6.70 -13.22 13.67
CA SER A 128 -6.03 -12.02 13.16
C SER A 128 -6.12 -11.93 11.64
N GLU A 129 -6.22 -13.04 10.92
CA GLU A 129 -6.47 -13.06 9.47
C GLU A 129 -7.80 -12.38 9.14
N ASN A 130 -8.88 -12.72 9.85
CA ASN A 130 -10.18 -12.09 9.66
C ASN A 130 -10.15 -10.59 9.94
N LEU A 131 -9.42 -10.16 10.97
CA LEU A 131 -9.24 -8.73 11.27
C LEU A 131 -8.47 -8.02 10.15
N MET A 132 -7.46 -8.66 9.58
CA MET A 132 -6.70 -8.09 8.47
C MET A 132 -7.55 -7.93 7.20
N VAL A 133 -8.40 -8.92 6.89
CA VAL A 133 -9.33 -8.81 5.76
C VAL A 133 -10.26 -7.60 5.94
N GLN A 134 -10.77 -7.35 7.14
CA GLN A 134 -11.59 -6.18 7.44
C GLN A 134 -10.84 -4.85 7.20
N ILE A 135 -9.58 -4.79 7.65
CA ILE A 135 -8.73 -3.61 7.39
C ILE A 135 -8.45 -3.45 5.89
N VAL A 136 -8.21 -4.53 5.16
CA VAL A 136 -8.01 -4.49 3.71
C VAL A 136 -9.22 -3.88 3.01
N VAL A 137 -10.43 -4.34 3.34
CA VAL A 137 -11.67 -3.79 2.76
C VAL A 137 -11.77 -2.28 3.03
N LEU A 138 -11.59 -1.87 4.30
CA LEU A 138 -11.64 -0.46 4.67
C LEU A 138 -10.54 0.36 3.96
N GLN A 139 -9.35 -0.18 3.86
CA GLN A 139 -8.21 0.46 3.22
C GLN A 139 -8.46 0.72 1.73
N PHE A 140 -9.06 -0.23 1.00
CA PHE A 140 -9.31 -0.08 -0.43
C PHE A 140 -10.57 0.76 -0.72
N VAL A 141 -11.65 0.58 0.04
CA VAL A 141 -12.91 1.26 -0.22
C VAL A 141 -12.89 2.72 0.24
N VAL A 142 -12.19 3.03 1.32
CA VAL A 142 -12.18 4.38 1.90
C VAL A 142 -10.84 5.08 1.67
N TRP A 143 -9.76 4.48 2.16
CA TRP A 143 -8.48 5.20 2.25
C TRP A 143 -7.76 5.36 0.92
N TYR A 144 -7.78 4.35 0.05
CA TYR A 144 -7.21 4.50 -1.29
C TYR A 144 -8.06 5.42 -2.17
N VAL A 145 -9.38 5.38 -2.05
CA VAL A 145 -10.26 6.33 -2.75
C VAL A 145 -9.96 7.76 -2.32
N LEU A 146 -9.80 8.01 -1.01
CA LEU A 146 -9.40 9.31 -0.49
C LEU A 146 -8.03 9.75 -1.04
N VAL A 147 -7.04 8.87 -1.05
CA VAL A 147 -5.68 9.18 -1.52
C VAL A 147 -5.69 9.50 -3.02
N VAL A 148 -6.41 8.72 -3.84
CA VAL A 148 -6.57 9.01 -5.28
C VAL A 148 -7.26 10.36 -5.47
N PHE A 149 -8.32 10.63 -4.71
CA PHE A 149 -8.99 11.96 -4.75
C PHE A 149 -8.02 13.11 -4.42
N LEU A 150 -7.15 12.94 -3.43
CA LEU A 150 -6.13 13.96 -3.09
C LEU A 150 -5.09 14.13 -4.21
N PHE A 151 -4.68 13.06 -4.89
CA PHE A 151 -3.80 13.13 -6.05
C PHE A 151 -4.46 13.88 -7.22
N GLU A 152 -5.72 13.53 -7.55
CA GLU A 152 -6.50 14.20 -8.60
C GLU A 152 -6.72 15.69 -8.27
N TYR A 153 -7.07 16.00 -7.03
CA TYR A 153 -7.22 17.39 -6.59
C TYR A 153 -5.92 18.19 -6.76
N MET A 154 -4.79 17.60 -6.40
CA MET A 154 -3.48 18.23 -6.59
C MET A 154 -3.15 18.42 -8.07
N ALA A 155 -3.42 17.42 -8.92
CA ALA A 155 -3.19 17.49 -10.36
C ALA A 155 -4.06 18.59 -11.00
N ALA A 156 -5.33 18.68 -10.63
CA ALA A 156 -6.24 19.72 -11.09
C ALA A 156 -5.79 21.12 -10.65
N GLN A 157 -5.33 21.26 -9.40
CA GLN A 157 -4.80 22.53 -8.89
C GLN A 157 -3.55 22.98 -9.66
N ASN A 158 -2.64 22.08 -9.97
CA ASN A 158 -1.44 22.38 -10.74
C ASN A 158 -1.77 22.78 -12.17
N ALA A 159 -2.69 22.08 -12.84
CA ALA A 159 -3.15 22.41 -14.18
C ALA A 159 -3.83 23.79 -14.23
N PHE A 160 -4.65 24.11 -13.22
CA PHE A 160 -5.27 25.43 -13.14
C PHE A 160 -4.25 26.57 -12.96
N MET A 161 -3.23 26.38 -12.14
CA MET A 161 -2.16 27.36 -11.95
C MET A 161 -1.32 27.53 -13.22
N GLU A 162 -1.06 26.47 -13.95
CA GLU A 162 -0.33 26.50 -15.22
C GLU A 162 -1.10 27.28 -16.31
N GLN A 163 -2.43 27.10 -16.38
CA GLN A 163 -3.28 27.88 -17.29
C GLN A 163 -3.31 29.39 -16.96
N GLN A 164 -3.21 29.78 -15.68
CA GLN A 164 -3.14 31.18 -15.28
C GLN A 164 -1.79 31.85 -15.59
N LEU A 165 -0.73 31.07 -15.70
CA LEU A 165 0.62 31.55 -16.01
C LEU A 165 0.90 31.66 -17.52
N MET A 166 0.09 31.06 -18.38
CA MET A 166 0.20 31.23 -19.83
C MET A 166 -0.35 32.59 -20.24
N PRO A 167 0.42 33.41 -20.99
CA PRO A 167 -0.11 34.63 -21.58
C PRO A 167 -1.28 34.29 -22.51
N PRO A 168 -2.31 35.16 -22.63
CA PRO A 168 -3.44 34.92 -23.49
C PRO A 168 -2.97 34.61 -24.92
N PRO A 169 -3.55 33.62 -25.60
CA PRO A 169 -3.15 33.27 -26.95
C PRO A 169 -3.31 34.49 -27.85
N GLN A 170 -2.20 34.93 -28.44
CA GLN A 170 -2.25 35.89 -29.52
C GLN A 170 -3.04 35.25 -30.66
N ALA A 171 -4.16 35.85 -30.98
CA ALA A 171 -5.03 35.45 -32.07
C ALA A 171 -4.29 35.57 -33.41
N ASN A 172 -3.65 34.50 -33.85
CA ASN A 172 -3.21 34.32 -35.21
C ASN A 172 -3.34 32.87 -35.62
N GLY A 173 -4.29 32.60 -36.51
CA GLY A 173 -4.27 31.49 -37.46
C GLY A 173 -4.79 30.17 -36.98
N SER A 174 -6.00 29.88 -37.40
CA SER A 174 -6.63 28.59 -37.61
C SER A 174 -5.69 27.38 -37.68
N HIS A 175 -5.73 26.54 -36.65
CA HIS A 175 -5.43 25.11 -36.81
C HIS A 175 -6.55 24.32 -36.14
N SER A 176 -7.29 23.60 -36.94
CA SER A 176 -8.31 22.62 -36.57
C SER A 176 -7.69 21.54 -35.66
N VAL A 177 -8.23 21.42 -34.45
CA VAL A 177 -7.94 20.31 -33.56
C VAL A 177 -8.78 19.11 -34.03
N ASP A 178 -8.15 18.13 -34.62
CA ASP A 178 -8.74 16.83 -34.91
C ASP A 178 -8.97 16.11 -33.57
N ILE A 179 -10.22 16.05 -33.17
CA ILE A 179 -10.67 15.19 -32.08
C ILE A 179 -10.68 13.77 -32.62
N LEU A 180 -9.68 12.97 -32.28
CA LEU A 180 -9.70 11.52 -32.50
C LEU A 180 -10.77 10.88 -31.62
N ALA A 181 -11.93 10.65 -32.22
CA ALA A 181 -12.96 9.79 -31.69
C ALA A 181 -12.44 8.35 -31.63
N VAL A 182 -12.31 7.80 -30.43
CA VAL A 182 -12.06 6.37 -30.23
C VAL A 182 -13.35 5.64 -30.51
N ASN A 183 -13.41 4.97 -31.64
CA ASN A 183 -14.48 4.03 -31.98
C ASN A 183 -14.36 2.80 -31.07
N ALA A 184 -15.34 2.61 -30.21
CA ALA A 184 -15.58 1.35 -29.52
C ALA A 184 -16.27 0.42 -30.53
N ASP A 185 -15.54 -0.53 -31.08
CA ASP A 185 -16.11 -1.63 -31.84
C ASP A 185 -16.31 -2.83 -30.89
N GLY A 186 -17.56 -3.20 -30.73
CA GLY A 186 -17.98 -4.30 -29.88
C GLY A 186 -17.85 -5.63 -30.63
N SER A 187 -17.15 -6.55 -30.02
CA SER A 187 -17.33 -7.98 -30.27
C SER A 187 -17.16 -8.74 -28.96
N ASP A 188 -18.29 -9.17 -28.42
CA ASP A 188 -18.37 -10.14 -27.33
C ASP A 188 -17.74 -11.47 -27.74
N PRO A 189 -16.92 -12.11 -26.91
CA PRO A 189 -16.81 -13.53 -26.88
C PRO A 189 -17.51 -14.08 -25.64
N ASP A 190 -18.49 -14.93 -25.85
CA ASP A 190 -19.12 -15.81 -24.88
C ASP A 190 -18.07 -16.44 -23.95
N VAL A 191 -18.05 -16.03 -22.68
CA VAL A 191 -17.31 -16.70 -21.63
C VAL A 191 -18.32 -17.52 -20.81
N SER A 192 -18.37 -18.80 -21.08
CA SER A 192 -19.01 -19.79 -20.24
C SER A 192 -18.41 -19.75 -18.83
N ILE A 193 -19.21 -19.35 -17.84
CA ILE A 193 -18.84 -19.34 -16.43
C ILE A 193 -18.86 -20.80 -15.95
N ALA A 194 -17.68 -21.40 -15.87
CA ALA A 194 -17.48 -22.61 -15.08
C ALA A 194 -17.51 -22.23 -13.58
N GLN A 195 -18.47 -22.78 -12.87
CA GLN A 195 -18.50 -22.76 -11.41
C GLN A 195 -17.31 -23.57 -10.90
N GLU A 196 -16.34 -22.91 -10.31
CA GLU A 196 -15.22 -23.56 -9.65
C GLU A 196 -15.23 -23.28 -8.14
N GLU A 197 -15.09 -24.38 -7.41
CA GLU A 197 -15.16 -24.53 -5.96
C GLU A 197 -14.31 -23.53 -5.17
N THR A 198 -14.81 -23.27 -3.98
CA THR A 198 -14.21 -22.52 -2.86
C THR A 198 -12.80 -23.00 -2.53
N THR A 199 -11.79 -22.51 -3.24
CA THR A 199 -10.40 -22.75 -2.90
C THR A 199 -9.74 -21.42 -2.47
N ARG A 200 -8.96 -21.49 -1.38
CA ARG A 200 -8.13 -20.39 -0.80
C ARG A 200 -7.50 -19.51 -1.87
N PRO A 201 -7.21 -18.21 -1.56
CA PRO A 201 -6.55 -17.33 -2.54
C PRO A 201 -5.36 -18.08 -3.10
N SER A 202 -5.38 -18.38 -4.39
CA SER A 202 -4.35 -19.17 -5.04
C SER A 202 -3.02 -18.50 -4.74
N GLY A 203 -2.15 -19.16 -3.95
CA GLY A 203 -0.82 -18.67 -3.62
C GLY A 203 -0.03 -18.27 -4.87
N MET A 204 -0.42 -18.81 -6.02
CA MET A 204 0.06 -18.49 -7.34
C MET A 204 -0.24 -17.03 -7.77
N LEU A 205 -1.42 -16.49 -7.44
CA LEU A 205 -1.78 -15.11 -7.78
C LEU A 205 -0.98 -14.10 -6.95
N ILE A 206 -0.84 -14.41 -5.66
CA ILE A 206 0.02 -13.62 -4.75
C ILE A 206 1.49 -13.72 -5.19
N LEU A 207 1.95 -14.90 -5.58
CA LEU A 207 3.30 -15.11 -6.09
C LEU A 207 3.55 -14.33 -7.38
N CYS A 208 2.61 -14.35 -8.33
CA CYS A 208 2.68 -13.56 -9.56
C CYS A 208 2.74 -12.06 -9.28
N GLN A 209 1.95 -11.56 -8.32
CA GLN A 209 1.99 -10.16 -7.88
C GLN A 209 3.34 -9.79 -7.28
N LEU A 210 3.90 -10.64 -6.43
CA LEU A 210 5.20 -10.43 -5.80
C LEU A 210 6.33 -10.46 -6.81
N LEU A 211 6.31 -11.40 -7.76
CA LEU A 211 7.28 -11.49 -8.85
C LEU A 211 7.21 -10.28 -9.78
N ALA A 212 6.00 -9.90 -10.22
CA ALA A 212 5.79 -8.75 -11.08
C ALA A 212 6.30 -7.47 -10.41
N TRP A 213 5.95 -7.28 -9.14
CA TRP A 213 6.39 -6.14 -8.37
C TRP A 213 7.92 -6.12 -8.17
N ALA A 214 8.52 -7.25 -7.78
CA ALA A 214 9.97 -7.34 -7.60
C ALA A 214 10.73 -7.10 -8.92
N CYS A 215 10.24 -7.64 -10.03
CA CYS A 215 10.82 -7.41 -11.36
C CYS A 215 10.77 -5.93 -11.75
N THR A 216 9.61 -5.30 -11.66
CA THR A 216 9.44 -3.89 -12.05
C THR A 216 10.25 -2.96 -11.17
N PHE A 217 10.21 -3.20 -9.86
CA PHE A 217 10.86 -2.35 -8.90
C PHE A 217 12.39 -2.41 -9.02
N MET A 218 12.94 -3.61 -9.17
CA MET A 218 14.39 -3.83 -9.30
C MET A 218 14.92 -3.48 -10.69
N ALA A 219 14.09 -3.56 -11.74
CA ALA A 219 14.49 -3.19 -13.09
C ALA A 219 14.67 -1.69 -13.26
N ARG A 220 13.85 -0.88 -12.59
CA ARG A 220 13.85 0.59 -12.74
C ARG A 220 14.85 1.31 -11.84
N ARG A 221 15.26 0.73 -10.69
CA ARG A 221 16.05 1.42 -9.67
C ARG A 221 17.42 0.78 -9.46
N LYS A 222 18.47 1.50 -9.83
CA LYS A 222 19.87 1.07 -9.64
C LYS A 222 20.39 1.24 -8.20
N LYS A 223 19.67 1.98 -7.34
CA LYS A 223 20.06 2.26 -5.94
C LYS A 223 18.91 1.94 -4.99
N PHE A 224 19.23 1.36 -3.83
CA PHE A 224 18.28 1.06 -2.75
C PHE A 224 17.71 2.34 -2.10
N ILE A 225 18.50 3.40 -2.02
CA ILE A 225 18.11 4.70 -1.49
C ILE A 225 18.21 5.70 -2.64
N THR A 226 17.05 6.18 -3.11
CA THR A 226 16.96 7.13 -4.23
C THR A 226 16.73 8.56 -3.77
N CYS A 227 16.07 8.75 -2.62
CA CYS A 227 15.65 10.05 -2.12
C CYS A 227 16.66 10.77 -1.21
N GLY A 228 17.84 10.17 -0.97
CA GLY A 228 18.79 10.71 0.01
C GLY A 228 18.54 10.20 1.43
N TYR A 229 19.59 10.24 2.24
CA TYR A 229 19.62 9.59 3.56
C TYR A 229 18.60 10.17 4.54
N TYR A 230 18.46 11.51 4.55
CA TYR A 230 17.57 12.21 5.47
C TYR A 230 16.10 11.86 5.23
N LEU A 231 15.67 11.85 3.98
CA LEU A 231 14.29 11.51 3.61
C LEU A 231 13.99 10.02 3.81
N ALA A 232 14.99 9.16 3.62
CA ALA A 232 14.85 7.73 3.91
C ALA A 232 14.61 7.49 5.42
N VAL A 233 15.38 8.17 6.28
CA VAL A 233 15.18 8.10 7.74
C VAL A 233 13.81 8.65 8.12
N LEU A 234 13.39 9.79 7.56
CA LEU A 234 12.07 10.36 7.80
C LEU A 234 10.97 9.36 7.42
N ALA A 235 11.08 8.71 6.25
CA ALA A 235 10.12 7.70 5.81
C ALA A 235 10.03 6.52 6.79
N MET A 236 11.17 6.04 7.29
CA MET A 236 11.22 4.94 8.28
C MET A 236 10.63 5.36 9.62
N VAL A 237 10.92 6.57 10.11
CA VAL A 237 10.36 7.11 11.35
C VAL A 237 8.84 7.26 11.24
N MET A 238 8.35 7.84 10.15
CA MET A 238 6.91 7.97 9.90
C MET A 238 6.22 6.61 9.90
N ARG A 239 6.83 5.62 9.25
CA ARG A 239 6.23 4.29 9.09
C ARG A 239 6.29 3.45 10.36
N PHE A 240 7.46 3.34 10.97
CA PHE A 240 7.72 2.36 12.02
C PHE A 240 7.62 2.93 13.44
N LEU A 241 7.55 4.24 13.59
CA LEU A 241 7.42 4.88 14.91
C LEU A 241 6.10 5.66 15.01
N ILE A 242 5.85 6.63 14.15
CA ILE A 242 4.66 7.50 14.25
C ILE A 242 3.38 6.68 13.99
N GLY A 243 3.34 5.87 12.93
CA GLY A 243 2.18 5.01 12.63
C GLY A 243 1.76 4.13 13.80
N PRO A 244 2.64 3.27 14.33
CA PRO A 244 2.32 2.42 15.48
C PRO A 244 2.00 3.17 16.78
N ILE A 245 2.67 4.30 17.07
CA ILE A 245 2.36 5.11 18.25
C ILE A 245 0.94 5.69 18.18
N VAL A 246 0.58 6.30 17.04
CA VAL A 246 -0.77 6.85 16.86
C VAL A 246 -1.81 5.75 16.90
N MET A 247 -1.51 4.55 16.31
CA MET A 247 -2.40 3.39 16.40
C MET A 247 -2.59 2.92 17.85
N LEU A 248 -1.52 2.92 18.65
CA LEU A 248 -1.59 2.58 20.06
C LEU A 248 -2.51 3.55 20.81
N VAL A 249 -2.32 4.86 20.61
CA VAL A 249 -3.15 5.91 21.22
C VAL A 249 -4.62 5.77 20.79
N SER A 250 -4.86 5.60 19.49
CA SER A 250 -6.21 5.39 18.93
C SER A 250 -6.88 4.15 19.48
N SER A 251 -6.12 3.05 19.65
CA SER A 251 -6.62 1.81 20.25
C SER A 251 -7.07 2.02 21.70
N PHE A 252 -6.30 2.75 22.50
CA PHE A 252 -6.70 3.08 23.87
C PHE A 252 -7.92 4.00 23.89
N ALA A 253 -8.00 4.99 23.02
CA ALA A 253 -9.13 5.91 22.95
C ALA A 253 -10.46 5.20 22.65
N VAL A 254 -10.42 4.14 21.82
CA VAL A 254 -11.59 3.31 21.49
C VAL A 254 -11.82 2.17 22.49
N GLY A 255 -10.93 1.99 23.48
CA GLY A 255 -11.03 0.94 24.49
C GLY A 255 -10.66 -0.45 23.97
N LEU A 256 -9.75 -0.54 23.00
CA LEU A 256 -9.19 -1.82 22.56
C LEU A 256 -8.16 -2.33 23.57
N HIS A 257 -8.27 -3.62 23.90
CA HIS A 257 -7.36 -4.30 24.82
C HIS A 257 -6.96 -5.69 24.29
N GLY A 258 -5.90 -6.27 24.89
CA GLY A 258 -5.47 -7.64 24.62
C GLY A 258 -5.01 -7.84 23.17
N VAL A 259 -5.44 -8.93 22.54
CA VAL A 259 -4.99 -9.34 21.22
C VAL A 259 -5.38 -8.32 20.13
N PHE A 260 -6.53 -7.70 20.22
CA PHE A 260 -6.98 -6.69 19.24
C PHE A 260 -6.05 -5.47 19.19
N LEU A 261 -5.64 -4.96 20.37
CA LEU A 261 -4.67 -3.88 20.47
C LEU A 261 -3.33 -4.30 19.85
N ASN A 262 -2.85 -5.50 20.21
CA ASN A 262 -1.56 -6.00 19.72
C ASN A 262 -1.56 -6.15 18.20
N VAL A 263 -2.63 -6.74 17.64
CA VAL A 263 -2.81 -6.88 16.19
C VAL A 263 -2.83 -5.51 15.51
N GLY A 264 -3.55 -4.53 16.08
CA GLY A 264 -3.61 -3.17 15.57
C GLY A 264 -2.25 -2.48 15.51
N VAL A 265 -1.48 -2.56 16.59
CA VAL A 265 -0.14 -1.93 16.63
C VAL A 265 0.84 -2.62 15.68
N VAL A 266 0.86 -3.95 15.65
CA VAL A 266 1.75 -4.70 14.74
C VAL A 266 1.37 -4.45 13.28
N GLN A 267 0.07 -4.39 12.94
CA GLN A 267 -0.35 -4.06 11.57
C GLN A 267 0.08 -2.65 11.15
N ALA A 268 0.06 -1.68 12.07
CA ALA A 268 0.55 -0.35 11.79
C ALA A 268 2.07 -0.30 11.56
N ALA A 269 2.82 -1.28 12.04
CA ALA A 269 4.27 -1.44 11.82
C ALA A 269 4.63 -2.30 10.60
N LEU A 270 3.66 -2.69 9.76
CA LEU A 270 3.95 -3.35 8.48
C LEU A 270 4.59 -2.37 7.49
N PRO A 271 5.31 -2.81 6.46
CA PRO A 271 5.92 -1.91 5.49
C PRO A 271 4.88 -1.14 4.70
N LEU A 272 5.32 -0.11 3.99
CA LEU A 272 4.46 0.66 3.09
C LEU A 272 3.87 -0.23 2.00
N ALA A 273 2.60 -0.02 1.68
CA ALA A 273 1.96 -0.71 0.57
C ALA A 273 2.56 -0.30 -0.78
N VAL A 274 2.79 -1.29 -1.64
CA VAL A 274 3.34 -1.09 -2.99
C VAL A 274 2.46 -0.19 -3.83
N LEU A 275 1.14 -0.30 -3.69
CA LEU A 275 0.17 0.50 -4.43
C LEU A 275 0.35 2.01 -4.18
N SER A 276 0.76 2.41 -2.98
CA SER A 276 1.07 3.81 -2.68
C SER A 276 2.24 4.35 -3.52
N PHE A 277 3.23 3.51 -3.81
CA PHE A 277 4.32 3.87 -4.72
C PHE A 277 3.82 3.96 -6.18
N VAL A 278 2.95 3.05 -6.62
CA VAL A 278 2.40 3.07 -7.98
C VAL A 278 1.66 4.39 -8.24
N TYR A 279 0.81 4.84 -7.33
CA TYR A 279 0.15 6.14 -7.44
C TYR A 279 1.13 7.32 -7.38
N ALA A 280 2.12 7.27 -6.50
CA ALA A 280 3.13 8.31 -6.41
C ALA A 280 3.95 8.45 -7.71
N GLU A 281 4.18 7.34 -8.42
CA GLU A 281 4.85 7.32 -9.72
C GLU A 281 3.94 7.86 -10.83
N GLU A 282 2.67 7.46 -10.86
CA GLU A 282 1.67 7.90 -11.84
C GLU A 282 1.47 9.43 -11.79
N TYR A 283 1.29 9.97 -10.59
CA TYR A 283 1.09 11.41 -10.37
C TYR A 283 2.40 12.21 -10.20
N ASN A 284 3.55 11.55 -10.31
CA ASN A 284 4.89 12.15 -10.11
C ASN A 284 5.05 12.90 -8.78
N VAL A 285 4.54 12.32 -7.69
CA VAL A 285 4.56 12.90 -6.34
C VAL A 285 5.54 12.13 -5.45
N HIS A 286 6.73 12.65 -5.31
CA HIS A 286 7.82 12.08 -4.50
C HIS A 286 8.02 10.56 -4.67
N PRO A 287 8.05 10.03 -5.91
CA PRO A 287 8.16 8.59 -6.15
C PRO A 287 9.44 7.98 -5.55
N ASP A 288 10.52 8.77 -5.45
CA ASP A 288 11.79 8.34 -4.85
C ASP A 288 11.67 8.07 -3.36
N ILE A 289 10.89 8.87 -2.63
CA ILE A 289 10.64 8.69 -1.20
C ILE A 289 9.79 7.45 -0.98
N MET A 290 8.70 7.31 -1.76
CA MET A 290 7.80 6.17 -1.67
C MET A 290 8.50 4.86 -2.02
N SER A 291 9.31 4.86 -3.08
CA SER A 291 10.08 3.68 -3.48
C SER A 291 11.06 3.24 -2.40
N THR A 292 11.80 4.20 -1.83
CA THR A 292 12.70 3.94 -0.70
C THR A 292 11.92 3.42 0.51
N GLY A 293 10.75 3.99 0.80
CA GLY A 293 9.84 3.56 1.87
C GLY A 293 9.38 2.12 1.72
N VAL A 294 9.06 1.69 0.50
CA VAL A 294 8.67 0.30 0.21
C VAL A 294 9.87 -0.64 0.35
N ILE A 295 11.01 -0.36 -0.32
CA ILE A 295 12.16 -1.28 -0.32
C ILE A 295 12.73 -1.45 1.09
N MET A 296 13.14 -0.36 1.70
CA MET A 296 13.71 -0.40 3.05
C MET A 296 12.69 -0.90 4.05
N GLY A 297 11.42 -0.50 3.86
CA GLY A 297 10.32 -0.95 4.69
C GLY A 297 10.20 -2.47 4.75
N ILE A 298 10.28 -3.17 3.62
CA ILE A 298 10.16 -4.63 3.58
C ILE A 298 11.31 -5.30 4.35
N PHE A 299 12.54 -4.82 4.20
CA PHE A 299 13.69 -5.40 4.92
C PHE A 299 13.64 -5.13 6.43
N ILE A 300 13.21 -3.94 6.83
CA ILE A 300 13.18 -3.51 8.22
C ILE A 300 11.92 -4.03 8.95
N SER A 301 10.82 -4.24 8.23
CA SER A 301 9.52 -4.58 8.83
C SER A 301 9.54 -5.87 9.63
N VAL A 302 10.21 -6.92 9.15
CA VAL A 302 10.18 -8.23 9.83
C VAL A 302 10.84 -8.16 11.21
N PRO A 303 12.09 -7.70 11.37
CA PRO A 303 12.66 -7.57 12.70
C PRO A 303 11.86 -6.62 13.58
N LEU A 304 11.29 -5.54 13.03
CA LEU A 304 10.49 -4.60 13.82
C LEU A 304 9.12 -5.15 14.22
N THR A 305 8.41 -5.84 13.35
CA THR A 305 7.13 -6.47 13.71
C THR A 305 7.32 -7.56 14.76
N ILE A 306 8.40 -8.32 14.70
CA ILE A 306 8.78 -9.27 15.74
C ILE A 306 9.09 -8.54 17.06
N LEU A 307 9.84 -7.43 17.00
CA LEU A 307 10.12 -6.62 18.17
C LEU A 307 8.83 -6.10 18.82
N TYR A 308 7.90 -5.54 18.04
CA TYR A 308 6.60 -5.10 18.56
C TYR A 308 5.80 -6.26 19.15
N TYR A 309 5.80 -7.42 18.49
CA TYR A 309 5.13 -8.62 19.00
C TYR A 309 5.69 -9.05 20.36
N VAL A 310 7.02 -9.04 20.51
CA VAL A 310 7.71 -9.36 21.78
C VAL A 310 7.36 -8.34 22.85
N LEU A 311 7.51 -7.04 22.56
CA LEU A 311 7.25 -5.96 23.53
C LEU A 311 5.80 -5.95 24.03
N LEU A 312 4.85 -6.16 23.12
CA LEU A 312 3.42 -6.23 23.47
C LEU A 312 3.08 -7.53 24.21
N GLY A 313 3.81 -8.62 23.96
CA GLY A 313 3.68 -9.88 24.68
C GLY A 313 4.21 -9.83 26.12
N LEU A 314 5.23 -9.01 26.41
CA LEU A 314 5.77 -8.79 27.74
C LEU A 314 4.85 -7.97 28.64
N ARG A 315 3.90 -7.23 28.08
CA ARG A 315 2.92 -6.42 28.81
C ARG A 315 1.72 -7.22 29.35
N ARG A 316 1.64 -8.50 29.08
CA ARG A 316 0.69 -9.44 29.67
C ARG A 316 1.27 -9.99 30.96
#